data_46b461ba3f9f6e17238be7e67980b8d2
#
_entry.id   46b461ba3f9f6e17238be7e67980b8d2
#
_cell.length_a   1.000
_cell.length_b   1.000
_cell.length_c   1.000
_cell.angle_alpha   90.00
_cell.angle_beta   90.00
_cell.angle_gamma   90.00
#
_symmetry.space_group_name_H-M   'P 1'
#
loop_
_entity.id
_entity.type
_entity.pdbx_description
1 polymer ?
#
loop_
_entity_poly.entity_id
_entity_poly.type
_entity_poly.pdbx_seq_one_letter_code
_entity_poly.pdbx_strand_id
1 'polypeptide(L)'
;MTELVGKAGWIDMTVVNAEQMRDFYADVVGFDVDATDMGGYEDFTMKMPATGDAVVGICHARGDNADMPQGWVVYFVVDDLDESLARCEALGGQKLTDIREYGGGRYCLVRDPSGTPSALFQQ
;
A
#
# COMPACT_ATOMS: atom_id res chain seq x y z
N MET A 1 -1.46 -19.33 -12.67
CA MET A 1 -0.49 -18.27 -12.28
C MET A 1 -0.80 -17.01 -13.07
N THR A 2 -0.87 -15.90 -12.41
CA THR A 2 -1.06 -14.62 -13.11
C THR A 2 0.26 -14.12 -13.69
N GLU A 3 0.18 -13.45 -14.84
CA GLU A 3 1.35 -12.81 -15.46
C GLU A 3 1.92 -11.66 -14.64
N LEU A 4 1.14 -11.13 -13.68
CA LEU A 4 1.54 -9.99 -12.85
C LEU A 4 2.41 -10.40 -11.65
N VAL A 5 2.62 -11.68 -11.39
CA VAL A 5 3.42 -12.13 -10.24
C VAL A 5 4.79 -11.48 -10.26
N GLY A 6 5.16 -10.89 -9.14
CA GLY A 6 6.42 -10.17 -8.98
C GLY A 6 6.35 -8.68 -9.29
N LYS A 7 5.22 -8.19 -9.82
CA LYS A 7 5.07 -6.75 -10.10
C LYS A 7 4.90 -5.97 -8.80
N ALA A 8 5.52 -4.80 -8.73
CA ALA A 8 5.20 -3.79 -7.72
C ALA A 8 3.90 -3.12 -8.15
N GLY A 9 2.75 -3.72 -7.78
CA GLY A 9 1.45 -3.35 -8.30
C GLY A 9 0.88 -2.06 -7.74
N TRP A 10 1.32 -1.66 -6.55
CA TRP A 10 0.88 -0.44 -5.88
C TRP A 10 1.91 0.02 -4.86
N ILE A 11 1.90 1.30 -4.56
CA ILE A 11 2.76 1.90 -3.53
C ILE A 11 1.89 2.89 -2.76
N ASP A 12 1.88 2.83 -1.43
CA ASP A 12 1.21 3.86 -0.64
C ASP A 12 1.94 4.14 0.67
N MET A 13 1.56 5.26 1.28
CA MET A 13 1.93 5.55 2.66
C MET A 13 0.67 5.80 3.49
N THR A 14 0.73 5.45 4.76
CA THR A 14 -0.35 5.67 5.71
C THR A 14 0.22 6.46 6.88
N VAL A 15 -0.24 7.71 7.06
CA VAL A 15 0.32 8.65 8.02
C VAL A 15 -0.79 9.45 8.69
N VAL A 16 -0.49 10.02 9.86
CA VAL A 16 -1.46 10.86 10.59
C VAL A 16 -1.65 12.22 9.91
N ASN A 17 -0.65 12.71 9.21
CA ASN A 17 -0.64 14.01 8.53
C ASN A 17 -0.78 13.87 7.01
N ALA A 18 -1.76 13.10 6.56
CA ALA A 18 -1.94 12.77 5.15
C ALA A 18 -2.13 14.01 4.26
N GLU A 19 -2.88 15.02 4.73
CA GLU A 19 -3.07 16.26 3.95
C GLU A 19 -1.75 17.00 3.73
N GLN A 20 -0.90 17.06 4.75
CA GLN A 20 0.41 17.68 4.62
C GLN A 20 1.30 16.91 3.63
N MET A 21 1.25 15.59 3.67
CA MET A 21 2.04 14.77 2.73
C MET A 21 1.48 14.85 1.32
N ARG A 22 0.17 14.90 1.16
CA ARG A 22 -0.45 15.17 -0.13
C ARG A 22 0.09 16.46 -0.74
N ASP A 23 0.07 17.55 0.03
CA ASP A 23 0.50 18.86 -0.46
C ASP A 23 2.00 18.87 -0.77
N PHE A 24 2.81 18.23 0.10
CA PHE A 24 4.25 18.12 -0.12
C PHE A 24 4.56 17.42 -1.45
N TYR A 25 3.98 16.23 -1.66
CA TYR A 25 4.28 15.44 -2.86
C TYR A 25 3.65 16.03 -4.12
N ALA A 26 2.48 16.66 -4.00
CA ALA A 26 1.88 17.37 -5.13
C ALA A 26 2.79 18.49 -5.62
N ASP A 27 3.39 19.25 -4.70
CA ASP A 27 4.27 20.36 -5.04
C ASP A 27 5.64 19.90 -5.51
N VAL A 28 6.27 19.03 -4.74
CA VAL A 28 7.66 18.60 -4.98
C VAL A 28 7.79 17.72 -6.23
N VAL A 29 6.84 16.83 -6.47
CA VAL A 29 6.88 15.91 -7.61
C VAL A 29 6.08 16.44 -8.79
N GLY A 30 5.01 17.18 -8.53
CA GLY A 30 4.09 17.67 -9.57
C GLY A 30 2.89 16.77 -9.81
N PHE A 31 2.51 15.95 -8.81
CA PHE A 31 1.33 15.11 -8.94
C PHE A 31 0.04 15.91 -9.00
N ASP A 32 -0.92 15.44 -9.79
CA ASP A 32 -2.32 15.76 -9.59
C ASP A 32 -2.91 14.88 -8.49
N VAL A 33 -3.95 15.35 -7.82
CA VAL A 33 -4.51 14.67 -6.65
C VAL A 33 -5.98 14.36 -6.87
N ASP A 34 -6.39 13.11 -6.63
CA ASP A 34 -7.78 12.72 -6.45
C ASP A 34 -8.03 12.38 -4.99
N ALA A 35 -9.12 12.91 -4.43
CA ALA A 35 -9.54 12.62 -3.07
C ALA A 35 -10.65 11.57 -3.08
N THR A 36 -10.59 10.62 -2.16
CA THR A 36 -11.61 9.60 -1.95
C THR A 36 -12.21 9.78 -0.55
N ASP A 37 -13.53 9.95 -0.49
CA ASP A 37 -14.25 10.06 0.77
C ASP A 37 -14.25 8.72 1.50
N MET A 38 -13.70 8.72 2.71
CA MET A 38 -13.58 7.54 3.57
C MET A 38 -14.60 7.57 4.73
N GLY A 39 -15.55 8.51 4.72
CA GLY A 39 -16.53 8.65 5.79
C GLY A 39 -16.02 9.54 6.92
N GLY A 40 -15.91 10.84 6.68
CA GLY A 40 -15.45 11.82 7.64
C GLY A 40 -14.03 12.30 7.45
N TYR A 41 -13.30 11.70 6.54
CA TYR A 41 -11.97 12.12 6.10
C TYR A 41 -11.73 11.59 4.70
N GLU A 42 -10.66 12.05 4.06
CA GLU A 42 -10.32 11.66 2.70
C GLU A 42 -8.94 10.99 2.64
N ASP A 43 -8.82 9.98 1.81
CA ASP A 43 -7.52 9.46 1.36
C ASP A 43 -7.25 9.94 -0.07
N PHE A 44 -6.00 9.90 -0.49
CA PHE A 44 -5.59 10.57 -1.72
C PHE A 44 -4.88 9.60 -2.66
N THR A 45 -5.24 9.72 -3.95
CA THR A 45 -4.51 9.05 -5.03
C THR A 45 -3.71 10.11 -5.78
N MET A 46 -2.41 9.91 -5.89
CA MET A 46 -1.51 10.81 -6.59
C MET A 46 -1.35 10.31 -8.02
N LYS A 47 -1.53 11.22 -8.98
CA LYS A 47 -1.66 10.87 -10.40
C LYS A 47 -0.64 11.61 -11.24
N MET A 48 -0.25 10.99 -12.34
CA MET A 48 0.57 11.65 -13.37
C MET A 48 -0.27 12.71 -14.07
N PRO A 49 0.14 13.98 -14.09
CA PRO A 49 -0.68 15.04 -14.71
C PRO A 49 -0.83 14.86 -16.24
N ALA A 50 0.15 14.29 -16.91
CA ALA A 50 0.11 14.13 -18.37
C ALA A 50 -0.90 13.08 -18.82
N THR A 51 -1.08 12.01 -18.05
CA THR A 51 -1.91 10.86 -18.46
C THR A 51 -3.11 10.63 -17.57
N GLY A 52 -3.10 11.16 -16.36
CA GLY A 52 -4.10 10.86 -15.34
C GLY A 52 -3.93 9.50 -14.67
N ASP A 53 -2.83 8.80 -14.96
CA ASP A 53 -2.59 7.49 -14.36
C ASP A 53 -2.29 7.61 -12.87
N ALA A 54 -2.92 6.73 -12.07
CA ALA A 54 -2.65 6.62 -10.63
C ALA A 54 -1.26 6.02 -10.43
N VAL A 55 -0.49 6.60 -9.52
CA VAL A 55 0.88 6.17 -9.25
C VAL A 55 1.02 5.64 -7.83
N VAL A 56 0.62 6.44 -6.84
CA VAL A 56 0.75 6.08 -5.41
C VAL A 56 -0.45 6.59 -4.62
N GLY A 57 -0.65 6.04 -3.44
CA GLY A 57 -1.66 6.48 -2.49
C GLY A 57 -1.06 7.15 -1.27
N ILE A 58 -1.77 8.10 -0.70
CA ILE A 58 -1.45 8.72 0.59
C ILE A 58 -2.71 8.63 1.45
N CYS A 59 -2.63 7.88 2.54
CA CYS A 59 -3.77 7.49 3.35
C CYS A 59 -3.61 7.98 4.77
N HIS A 60 -4.74 8.19 5.46
CA HIS A 60 -4.75 8.52 6.87
C HIS A 60 -4.55 7.27 7.73
N ALA A 61 -3.74 7.40 8.77
CA ALA A 61 -3.55 6.36 9.79
C ALA A 61 -4.74 6.40 10.76
N ARG A 62 -5.88 5.88 10.31
CA ARG A 62 -7.14 5.87 11.04
C ARG A 62 -7.83 4.51 10.91
N GLY A 63 -8.70 4.19 11.88
CA GLY A 63 -9.45 2.95 11.85
C GLY A 63 -8.52 1.74 11.82
N ASP A 64 -8.74 0.82 10.90
CA ASP A 64 -7.91 -0.38 10.73
C ASP A 64 -6.48 -0.06 10.29
N ASN A 65 -6.23 1.16 9.81
CA ASN A 65 -4.92 1.61 9.35
C ASN A 65 -4.14 2.41 10.40
N ALA A 66 -4.66 2.52 11.64
CA ALA A 66 -4.05 3.37 12.67
C ALA A 66 -2.62 2.96 13.02
N ASP A 67 -2.31 1.67 12.95
CA ASP A 67 -1.01 1.10 13.36
C ASP A 67 -0.15 0.66 12.17
N MET A 68 -0.42 1.18 10.98
CA MET A 68 0.36 0.85 9.79
C MET A 68 1.79 1.38 9.91
N PRO A 69 2.79 0.66 9.35
CA PRO A 69 4.16 1.14 9.38
C PRO A 69 4.30 2.45 8.62
N GLN A 70 5.21 3.31 9.11
CA GLN A 70 5.54 4.58 8.49
C GLN A 70 6.28 4.38 7.17
N GLY A 71 6.12 5.35 6.27
CA GLY A 71 6.84 5.40 5.00
C GLY A 71 6.10 4.72 3.86
N TRP A 72 6.74 4.68 2.71
CA TRP A 72 6.20 4.07 1.52
C TRP A 72 6.23 2.56 1.64
N VAL A 73 5.08 1.93 1.38
CA VAL A 73 4.93 0.48 1.36
C VAL A 73 4.66 0.04 -0.06
N VAL A 74 5.46 -0.89 -0.56
CA VAL A 74 5.31 -1.48 -1.89
C VAL A 74 4.47 -2.75 -1.78
N TYR A 75 3.47 -2.87 -2.64
CA TYR A 75 2.60 -4.05 -2.74
C TYR A 75 3.06 -4.91 -3.90
N PHE A 76 3.65 -6.07 -3.59
CA PHE A 76 4.08 -7.02 -4.60
C PHE A 76 2.97 -8.02 -4.91
N VAL A 77 2.72 -8.24 -6.18
CA VAL A 77 1.72 -9.22 -6.62
C VAL A 77 2.29 -10.63 -6.45
N VAL A 78 1.51 -11.49 -5.80
CA VAL A 78 1.84 -12.90 -5.58
C VAL A 78 0.75 -13.78 -6.17
N ASP A 79 1.09 -15.03 -6.43
CA ASP A 79 0.16 -16.01 -6.98
C ASP A 79 -0.81 -16.56 -5.92
N ASP A 80 -0.27 -16.93 -4.77
CA ASP A 80 -1.01 -17.52 -3.64
C ASP A 80 -0.56 -16.85 -2.34
N LEU A 81 -1.42 -16.01 -1.78
CA LEU A 81 -1.09 -15.23 -0.60
C LEU A 81 -0.81 -16.10 0.62
N ASP A 82 -1.63 -17.13 0.83
CA ASP A 82 -1.45 -18.01 1.99
C ASP A 82 -0.10 -18.73 1.93
N GLU A 83 0.27 -19.22 0.77
CA GLU A 83 1.57 -19.87 0.58
C GLU A 83 2.72 -18.87 0.76
N SER A 84 2.59 -17.67 0.21
CA SER A 84 3.61 -16.62 0.36
C SER A 84 3.80 -16.25 1.82
N LEU A 85 2.74 -16.15 2.60
CA LEU A 85 2.83 -15.86 4.03
C LEU A 85 3.52 -16.97 4.80
N ALA A 86 3.23 -18.22 4.48
CA ALA A 86 3.92 -19.35 5.11
C ALA A 86 5.43 -19.34 4.81
N ARG A 87 5.80 -19.04 3.58
CA ARG A 87 7.21 -18.90 3.19
C ARG A 87 7.88 -17.71 3.86
N CYS A 88 7.15 -16.60 3.99
CA CYS A 88 7.63 -15.41 4.69
C CYS A 88 8.07 -15.76 6.12
N GLU A 89 7.20 -16.43 6.86
CA GLU A 89 7.49 -16.83 8.25
C GLU A 89 8.65 -17.84 8.31
N ALA A 90 8.68 -18.80 7.40
CA ALA A 90 9.74 -19.81 7.35
C ALA A 90 11.12 -19.20 7.09
N LEU A 91 11.19 -18.07 6.39
CA LEU A 91 12.44 -17.42 6.01
C LEU A 91 12.80 -16.23 6.92
N GLY A 92 12.12 -16.07 8.04
CA GLY A 92 12.48 -15.06 9.05
C GLY A 92 11.70 -13.75 8.98
N GLY A 93 10.68 -13.67 8.12
CA GLY A 93 9.76 -12.54 8.09
C GLY A 93 8.60 -12.75 9.06
N GLN A 94 7.71 -11.77 9.12
CA GLN A 94 6.52 -11.86 9.97
C GLN A 94 5.36 -11.08 9.37
N LYS A 95 4.14 -11.51 9.68
CA LYS A 95 2.93 -10.77 9.33
C LYS A 95 2.82 -9.54 10.22
N LEU A 96 2.45 -8.41 9.62
CA LEU A 96 2.16 -7.17 10.34
C LEU A 96 0.66 -6.93 10.49
N THR A 97 -0.16 -7.49 9.61
CA THR A 97 -1.63 -7.36 9.65
C THR A 97 -2.27 -8.71 9.42
N ASP A 98 -3.57 -8.78 9.68
CA ASP A 98 -4.39 -9.86 9.16
C ASP A 98 -4.53 -9.71 7.64
N ILE A 99 -5.01 -10.77 6.98
CA ILE A 99 -5.33 -10.70 5.56
C ILE A 99 -6.54 -9.77 5.39
N ARG A 100 -6.41 -8.82 4.48
CA ARG A 100 -7.44 -7.82 4.16
C ARG A 100 -7.91 -7.98 2.73
N GLU A 101 -9.15 -7.60 2.47
CA GLU A 101 -9.74 -7.66 1.13
C GLU A 101 -9.81 -6.25 0.53
N TYR A 102 -9.51 -6.16 -0.76
CA TYR A 102 -9.61 -4.91 -1.50
C TYR A 102 -9.77 -5.21 -2.99
N GLY A 103 -10.79 -4.62 -3.62
CA GLY A 103 -10.96 -4.69 -5.08
C GLY A 103 -11.06 -6.09 -5.65
N GLY A 104 -11.65 -7.03 -4.91
CA GLY A 104 -11.76 -8.42 -5.33
C GLY A 104 -10.51 -9.25 -5.08
N GLY A 105 -9.44 -8.64 -4.57
CA GLY A 105 -8.22 -9.33 -4.18
C GLY A 105 -8.02 -9.31 -2.67
N ARG A 106 -6.89 -9.85 -2.24
CA ARG A 106 -6.52 -9.94 -0.82
C ARG A 106 -5.09 -9.50 -0.65
N TYR A 107 -4.78 -8.88 0.49
CA TYR A 107 -3.41 -8.48 0.79
C TYR A 107 -3.10 -8.62 2.28
N CYS A 108 -1.81 -8.62 2.58
CA CYS A 108 -1.31 -8.66 3.93
C CYS A 108 0.03 -7.90 3.98
N LEU A 109 0.20 -7.05 4.98
CA LEU A 109 1.49 -6.44 5.22
C LEU A 109 2.40 -7.39 5.96
N VAL A 110 3.68 -7.39 5.58
CA VAL A 110 4.72 -8.21 6.18
C VAL A 110 5.94 -7.37 6.48
N ARG A 111 6.77 -7.88 7.38
CA ARG A 111 8.10 -7.34 7.65
C ARG A 111 9.11 -8.38 7.20
N ASP A 112 10.06 -7.98 6.37
CA ASP A 112 11.09 -8.91 5.89
C ASP A 112 12.18 -9.13 6.96
N PRO A 113 13.12 -10.06 6.73
CA PRO A 113 14.19 -10.31 7.73
C PRO A 113 15.10 -9.12 8.02
N SER A 114 15.13 -8.08 7.18
CA SER A 114 15.87 -6.86 7.44
C SER A 114 15.10 -5.87 8.31
N GLY A 115 13.82 -6.14 8.57
CA GLY A 115 12.93 -5.24 9.30
C GLY A 115 12.15 -4.29 8.42
N THR A 116 12.25 -4.40 7.11
CA THR A 116 11.56 -3.51 6.17
C THR A 116 10.15 -4.01 5.90
N PRO A 117 9.13 -3.12 6.00
CA PRO A 117 7.76 -3.49 5.66
C PRO A 117 7.54 -3.50 4.15
N SER A 118 6.70 -4.41 3.70
CA SER A 118 6.14 -4.45 2.35
C SER A 118 4.77 -5.11 2.43
N ALA A 119 4.08 -5.24 1.32
CA ALA A 119 2.80 -5.92 1.27
C ALA A 119 2.79 -6.94 0.15
N LEU A 120 2.03 -8.00 0.36
CA LEU A 120 1.81 -9.06 -0.62
C LEU A 120 0.34 -9.01 -1.04
N PHE A 121 0.09 -8.99 -2.34
CA PHE A 121 -1.25 -8.82 -2.89
C PHE A 121 -1.56 -9.95 -3.87
N GLN A 122 -2.70 -10.61 -3.67
CA GLN A 122 -3.24 -11.64 -4.57
C GLN A 122 -4.55 -11.14 -5.15
N GLN A 123 -4.63 -11.14 -6.46
CA GLN A 123 -5.87 -10.81 -7.18
C GLN A 123 -6.91 -11.92 -7.04
#